data_0267f00bdd257ac3425160a4b8a7d619
#
_entry.id   0267f00bdd257ac3425160a4b8a7d619
#
_cell.length_a   1.000
_cell.length_b   1.000
_cell.length_c   1.000
_cell.angle_alpha   90.00
_cell.angle_beta   90.00
_cell.angle_gamma   90.00
#
_symmetry.space_group_name_H-M   'P 1'
#
loop_
_entity.id
_entity.type
_entity.pdbx_description
1 polymer ?
#
loop_
_entity_poly.entity_id
_entity_poly.type
_entity_poly.pdbx_seq_one_letter_code
_entity_poly.pdbx_strand_id
1 'polypeptide(L)'
;MSTAKSDAAHEATDRQIAALERRIVRLYSTAERGLRERVIAYFKQFEKQDEQKRKQLEAGEITEQEFIQWRLAQIGRGKKFEVLRNKVAEDLTEVTNEAIEQVAAEMPEIYAINYNQEAEAINTDEGSAIPLIMAAAVVLLWHQKSDTMTRPKLNRQKDIAWNSRNFSASVTSNILMNKPLLGKNSICIASITMAVEKSQHSARVNARTFLTNAETRGRQAVYTAAEKLGMHREKTWHTVHDNRVRHQHALMDGITVPATEKFSVDGHDMVGPGDTSAPPYLWYNCRCRMTSKRKKKVVNVSEEQEVV
;
A
#
# COMPACT_ATOMS: atom_id res chain seq x y z
N MET A 1 -27.53 0.13 16.25
CA MET A 1 -27.54 -1.09 15.39
C MET A 1 -26.72 -0.92 14.09
N SER A 2 -26.61 0.30 13.51
CA SER A 2 -25.81 0.58 12.29
C SER A 2 -24.31 0.26 12.42
N THR A 3 -23.70 0.43 13.59
CA THR A 3 -22.26 0.27 13.80
C THR A 3 -21.77 -1.16 13.60
N ALA A 4 -22.54 -2.19 13.99
CA ALA A 4 -22.10 -3.58 13.88
C ALA A 4 -21.99 -4.07 12.43
N LYS A 5 -22.94 -3.68 11.54
CA LYS A 5 -22.87 -4.03 10.10
C LYS A 5 -21.73 -3.29 9.39
N SER A 6 -21.50 -2.03 9.76
CA SER A 6 -20.38 -1.24 9.23
C SER A 6 -19.01 -1.84 9.63
N ASP A 7 -18.91 -2.36 10.85
CA ASP A 7 -17.69 -3.04 11.31
C ASP A 7 -17.45 -4.36 10.56
N ALA A 8 -18.50 -5.11 10.23
CA ALA A 8 -18.39 -6.32 9.42
C ALA A 8 -17.86 -6.07 8.00
N ALA A 9 -18.20 -4.91 7.37
CA ALA A 9 -17.65 -4.52 6.08
C ALA A 9 -16.15 -4.25 6.17
N HIS A 10 -15.73 -3.50 7.19
CA HIS A 10 -14.33 -3.22 7.42
C HIS A 10 -13.53 -4.50 7.67
N GLU A 11 -14.03 -5.40 8.50
CA GLU A 11 -13.42 -6.71 8.73
C GLU A 11 -13.33 -7.56 7.45
N ALA A 12 -14.34 -7.50 6.58
CA ALA A 12 -14.28 -8.15 5.27
C ALA A 12 -13.19 -7.54 4.39
N THR A 13 -13.09 -6.21 4.36
CA THR A 13 -12.02 -5.49 3.66
C THR A 13 -10.64 -5.88 4.20
N ASP A 14 -10.44 -5.92 5.50
CA ASP A 14 -9.17 -6.34 6.12
C ASP A 14 -8.80 -7.78 5.78
N ARG A 15 -9.77 -8.71 5.76
CA ARG A 15 -9.53 -10.09 5.31
C ARG A 15 -9.10 -10.16 3.83
N GLN A 16 -9.70 -9.38 2.96
CA GLN A 16 -9.33 -9.31 1.54
C GLN A 16 -7.93 -8.67 1.37
N ILE A 17 -7.62 -7.60 2.09
CA ILE A 17 -6.27 -7.01 2.12
C ILE A 17 -5.24 -8.07 2.54
N ALA A 18 -5.49 -8.79 3.64
CA ALA A 18 -4.58 -9.83 4.11
C ALA A 18 -4.42 -10.99 3.10
N ALA A 19 -5.47 -11.37 2.40
CA ALA A 19 -5.43 -12.39 1.35
C ALA A 19 -4.60 -11.92 0.14
N LEU A 20 -4.79 -10.68 -0.29
CA LEU A 20 -4.02 -10.07 -1.37
C LEU A 20 -2.54 -9.91 -0.99
N GLU A 21 -2.24 -9.45 0.23
CA GLU A 21 -0.86 -9.37 0.71
C GLU A 21 -0.15 -10.73 0.66
N ARG A 22 -0.83 -11.83 1.02
CA ARG A 22 -0.27 -13.19 0.88
C ARG A 22 -0.03 -13.60 -0.58
N ARG A 23 -0.89 -13.18 -1.51
CA ARG A 23 -0.68 -13.42 -2.96
C ARG A 23 0.53 -12.65 -3.47
N ILE A 24 0.67 -11.39 -3.09
CA ILE A 24 1.83 -10.54 -3.42
C ILE A 24 3.11 -11.18 -2.88
N VAL A 25 3.14 -11.66 -1.62
CA VAL A 25 4.31 -12.36 -1.07
C VAL A 25 4.69 -13.57 -1.92
N ARG A 26 3.74 -14.40 -2.31
CA ARG A 26 4.01 -15.57 -3.17
C ARG A 26 4.54 -15.18 -4.55
N LEU A 27 4.00 -14.14 -5.14
CA LEU A 27 4.43 -13.59 -6.43
C LEU A 27 5.92 -13.21 -6.37
N TYR A 28 6.31 -12.42 -5.38
CA TYR A 28 7.69 -12.00 -5.19
C TYR A 28 8.63 -13.15 -4.83
N SER A 29 8.19 -14.11 -4.02
CA SER A 29 8.99 -15.31 -3.69
C SER A 29 9.24 -16.19 -4.92
N THR A 30 8.32 -16.25 -5.86
CA THR A 30 8.49 -16.96 -7.13
C THR A 30 9.50 -16.24 -8.02
N ALA A 31 9.39 -14.93 -8.16
CA ALA A 31 10.33 -14.11 -8.91
C ALA A 31 11.75 -14.17 -8.32
N GLU A 32 11.89 -14.15 -7.01
CA GLU A 32 13.18 -14.25 -6.33
C GLU A 32 13.95 -15.50 -6.72
N ARG A 33 13.29 -16.65 -6.85
CA ARG A 33 13.95 -17.91 -7.26
C ARG A 33 14.63 -17.79 -8.62
N GLY A 34 13.94 -17.24 -9.63
CA GLY A 34 14.52 -17.02 -10.95
C GLY A 34 15.65 -15.98 -10.96
N LEU A 35 15.49 -14.92 -10.16
CA LEU A 35 16.52 -13.88 -10.02
C LEU A 35 17.78 -14.40 -9.32
N ARG A 36 17.65 -15.28 -8.32
CA ARG A 36 18.79 -15.89 -7.61
C ARG A 36 19.75 -16.61 -8.55
N GLU A 37 19.25 -17.43 -9.46
CA GLU A 37 20.09 -18.16 -10.41
C GLU A 37 20.94 -17.21 -11.25
N ARG A 38 20.36 -16.14 -11.76
CA ARG A 38 21.07 -15.12 -12.56
C ARG A 38 22.12 -14.38 -11.75
N VAL A 39 21.77 -13.98 -10.53
CA VAL A 39 22.67 -13.25 -9.63
C VAL A 39 23.83 -14.15 -9.21
N ILE A 40 23.57 -15.42 -8.86
CA ILE A 40 24.60 -16.41 -8.55
C ILE A 40 25.55 -16.60 -9.75
N ALA A 41 25.01 -16.78 -10.95
CA ALA A 41 25.81 -16.95 -12.16
C ALA A 41 26.76 -15.79 -12.42
N TYR A 42 26.29 -14.56 -12.16
CA TYR A 42 27.13 -13.36 -12.25
C TYR A 42 28.27 -13.37 -11.23
N PHE A 43 27.98 -13.60 -9.95
CA PHE A 43 28.99 -13.57 -8.89
C PHE A 43 29.98 -14.74 -9.02
N LYS A 44 29.53 -15.88 -9.50
CA LYS A 44 30.39 -17.06 -9.72
C LYS A 44 31.56 -16.80 -10.69
N GLN A 45 31.41 -15.85 -11.61
CA GLN A 45 32.49 -15.47 -12.53
C GLN A 45 33.72 -14.90 -11.81
N PHE A 46 33.55 -14.38 -10.60
CA PHE A 46 34.60 -13.74 -9.81
C PHE A 46 35.15 -14.64 -8.69
N GLU A 47 34.60 -15.85 -8.50
CA GLU A 47 34.92 -16.74 -7.38
C GLU A 47 36.43 -17.00 -7.23
N LYS A 48 37.09 -17.39 -8.32
CA LYS A 48 38.53 -17.65 -8.29
C LYS A 48 39.37 -16.43 -7.94
N GLN A 49 39.00 -15.26 -8.48
CA GLN A 49 39.74 -14.03 -8.20
C GLN A 49 39.49 -13.54 -6.77
N ASP A 50 38.28 -13.70 -6.27
CA ASP A 50 37.91 -13.34 -4.90
C ASP A 50 38.67 -14.23 -3.90
N GLU A 51 38.75 -15.52 -4.17
CA GLU A 51 39.50 -16.46 -3.34
C GLU A 51 41.00 -16.14 -3.32
N GLN A 52 41.61 -15.81 -4.49
CA GLN A 52 43.01 -15.38 -4.55
C GLN A 52 43.25 -14.10 -3.74
N LYS A 53 42.38 -13.11 -3.88
CA LYS A 53 42.46 -11.85 -3.12
C LYS A 53 42.24 -12.06 -1.64
N ARG A 54 41.39 -13.00 -1.25
CA ARG A 54 41.17 -13.36 0.17
C ARG A 54 42.45 -14.00 0.77
N LYS A 55 43.11 -14.87 0.04
CA LYS A 55 44.43 -15.45 0.47
C LYS A 55 45.47 -14.36 0.66
N GLN A 56 45.54 -13.35 -0.23
CA GLN A 56 46.44 -12.21 -0.07
C GLN A 56 46.12 -11.39 1.17
N LEU A 57 44.80 -11.20 1.48
CA LEU A 57 44.38 -10.53 2.71
C LEU A 57 44.80 -11.34 3.96
N GLU A 58 44.58 -12.66 3.95
CA GLU A 58 44.97 -13.55 5.06
C GLU A 58 46.48 -13.63 5.26
N ALA A 59 47.26 -13.49 4.19
CA ALA A 59 48.74 -13.41 4.24
C ALA A 59 49.27 -12.01 4.64
N GLY A 60 48.38 -11.01 4.77
CA GLY A 60 48.76 -9.63 5.08
C GLY A 60 49.37 -8.88 3.90
N GLU A 61 49.29 -9.41 2.67
CA GLU A 61 49.81 -8.77 1.46
C GLU A 61 48.97 -7.57 1.01
N ILE A 62 47.68 -7.58 1.35
CA ILE A 62 46.75 -6.49 1.13
C ILE A 62 45.95 -6.22 2.39
N THR A 63 45.46 -4.97 2.54
CA THR A 63 44.57 -4.55 3.60
C THR A 63 43.12 -4.93 3.32
N GLU A 64 42.28 -4.98 4.36
CA GLU A 64 40.85 -5.18 4.20
C GLU A 64 40.21 -4.08 3.34
N GLN A 65 40.69 -2.86 3.45
CA GLN A 65 40.23 -1.73 2.66
C GLN A 65 40.53 -1.94 1.16
N GLU A 66 41.72 -2.40 0.81
CA GLU A 66 42.12 -2.70 -0.57
C GLU A 66 41.29 -3.86 -1.14
N PHE A 67 41.03 -4.89 -0.35
CA PHE A 67 40.17 -5.98 -0.75
C PHE A 67 38.72 -5.54 -1.02
N ILE A 68 38.15 -4.73 -0.15
CA ILE A 68 36.81 -4.15 -0.32
C ILE A 68 36.77 -3.24 -1.58
N GLN A 69 37.76 -2.39 -1.76
CA GLN A 69 37.85 -1.51 -2.96
C GLN A 69 37.96 -2.32 -4.25
N TRP A 70 38.74 -3.40 -4.25
CA TRP A 70 38.81 -4.30 -5.38
C TRP A 70 37.44 -4.93 -5.69
N ARG A 71 36.71 -5.44 -4.68
CA ARG A 71 35.36 -6.00 -4.85
C ARG A 71 34.39 -4.95 -5.40
N LEU A 72 34.40 -3.74 -4.88
CA LEU A 72 33.56 -2.67 -5.37
C LEU A 72 33.86 -2.33 -6.84
N ALA A 73 35.15 -2.28 -7.21
CA ALA A 73 35.57 -1.95 -8.56
C ALA A 73 35.24 -3.06 -9.58
N GLN A 74 35.51 -4.32 -9.23
CA GLN A 74 35.39 -5.45 -10.16
C GLN A 74 34.00 -6.08 -10.17
N ILE A 75 33.32 -6.15 -9.01
CA ILE A 75 32.09 -6.89 -8.83
C ILE A 75 30.89 -5.96 -8.76
N GLY A 76 30.99 -4.85 -8.02
CA GLY A 76 29.89 -3.92 -7.76
C GLY A 76 29.74 -2.80 -8.79
N ARG A 77 30.58 -2.72 -9.82
CA ARG A 77 30.61 -1.67 -10.84
C ARG A 77 30.95 -2.25 -12.22
N GLY A 78 30.94 -1.37 -13.23
CA GLY A 78 31.29 -1.71 -14.60
C GLY A 78 30.14 -2.28 -15.44
N LYS A 79 30.37 -2.41 -16.75
CA LYS A 79 29.34 -2.76 -17.75
C LYS A 79 28.59 -4.08 -17.44
N LYS A 80 29.31 -5.12 -17.00
CA LYS A 80 28.68 -6.41 -16.67
C LYS A 80 27.73 -6.29 -15.48
N PHE A 81 28.11 -5.56 -14.43
CA PHE A 81 27.24 -5.30 -13.30
C PHE A 81 26.03 -4.44 -13.70
N GLU A 82 26.22 -3.47 -14.56
CA GLU A 82 25.16 -2.63 -15.07
C GLU A 82 24.09 -3.44 -15.82
N VAL A 83 24.51 -4.38 -16.67
CA VAL A 83 23.58 -5.30 -17.36
C VAL A 83 22.81 -6.15 -16.36
N LEU A 84 23.45 -6.74 -15.36
CA LEU A 84 22.78 -7.51 -14.31
C LEU A 84 21.79 -6.64 -13.55
N ARG A 85 22.24 -5.47 -13.08
CA ARG A 85 21.44 -4.51 -12.31
C ARG A 85 20.17 -4.09 -13.05
N ASN A 86 20.32 -3.74 -14.33
CA ASN A 86 19.18 -3.32 -15.15
C ASN A 86 18.18 -4.48 -15.34
N LYS A 87 18.68 -5.68 -15.60
CA LYS A 87 17.83 -6.86 -15.77
C LYS A 87 17.08 -7.24 -14.49
N VAL A 88 17.75 -7.19 -13.34
CA VAL A 88 17.09 -7.40 -12.03
C VAL A 88 16.02 -6.31 -11.77
N ALA A 89 16.32 -5.07 -12.12
CA ALA A 89 15.39 -3.97 -11.95
C ALA A 89 14.16 -4.09 -12.85
N GLU A 90 14.34 -4.49 -14.10
CA GLU A 90 13.24 -4.77 -15.04
C GLU A 90 12.34 -5.90 -14.53
N ASP A 91 12.93 -7.05 -14.16
CA ASP A 91 12.18 -8.21 -13.69
C ASP A 91 11.38 -7.87 -12.41
N LEU A 92 11.96 -7.15 -11.44
CA LEU A 92 11.25 -6.69 -10.25
C LEU A 92 10.13 -5.69 -10.58
N THR A 93 10.32 -4.86 -11.61
CA THR A 93 9.29 -3.92 -12.05
C THR A 93 8.12 -4.63 -12.71
N GLU A 94 8.34 -5.70 -13.47
CA GLU A 94 7.26 -6.53 -14.00
C GLU A 94 6.45 -7.20 -12.87
N VAL A 95 7.13 -7.73 -11.85
CA VAL A 95 6.47 -8.30 -10.67
C VAL A 95 5.64 -7.23 -9.94
N THR A 96 6.15 -6.01 -9.84
CA THR A 96 5.41 -4.88 -9.27
C THR A 96 4.17 -4.54 -10.10
N ASN A 97 4.29 -4.57 -11.43
CA ASN A 97 3.16 -4.35 -12.32
C ASN A 97 2.06 -5.40 -12.13
N GLU A 98 2.42 -6.67 -12.05
CA GLU A 98 1.47 -7.74 -11.79
C GLU A 98 0.78 -7.57 -10.41
N ALA A 99 1.52 -7.17 -9.38
CA ALA A 99 0.95 -6.86 -8.07
C ALA A 99 -0.04 -5.68 -8.14
N ILE A 100 0.25 -4.64 -8.91
CA ILE A 100 -0.63 -3.48 -9.12
C ILE A 100 -1.93 -3.91 -9.83
N GLU A 101 -1.85 -4.76 -10.85
CA GLU A 101 -3.05 -5.27 -11.54
C GLU A 101 -3.91 -6.12 -10.60
N GLN A 102 -3.32 -6.93 -9.72
CA GLN A 102 -4.06 -7.65 -8.69
C GLN A 102 -4.77 -6.70 -7.72
N VAL A 103 -4.12 -5.61 -7.30
CA VAL A 103 -4.74 -4.57 -6.46
C VAL A 103 -5.92 -3.93 -7.19
N ALA A 104 -5.72 -3.53 -8.45
CA ALA A 104 -6.76 -2.88 -9.25
C ALA A 104 -7.98 -3.78 -9.47
N ALA A 105 -7.77 -5.09 -9.61
CA ALA A 105 -8.84 -6.07 -9.77
C ALA A 105 -9.73 -6.23 -8.51
N GLU A 106 -9.15 -6.08 -7.30
CA GLU A 106 -9.89 -6.20 -6.03
C GLU A 106 -10.69 -4.93 -5.67
N MET A 107 -10.27 -3.76 -6.14
CA MET A 107 -10.87 -2.47 -5.73
C MET A 107 -12.37 -2.36 -5.98
N PRO A 108 -12.94 -2.79 -7.13
CA PRO A 108 -14.37 -2.72 -7.36
C PRO A 108 -15.20 -3.57 -6.39
N GLU A 109 -14.69 -4.72 -5.99
CA GLU A 109 -15.34 -5.61 -5.02
C GLU A 109 -15.37 -4.96 -3.63
N ILE A 110 -14.24 -4.43 -3.16
CA ILE A 110 -14.13 -3.70 -1.90
C ILE A 110 -15.09 -2.51 -1.86
N TYR A 111 -15.12 -1.73 -2.94
CA TYR A 111 -16.04 -0.60 -3.06
C TYR A 111 -17.50 -1.07 -2.95
N ALA A 112 -17.90 -2.10 -3.71
CA ALA A 112 -19.27 -2.60 -3.73
C ALA A 112 -19.71 -3.18 -2.37
N ILE A 113 -18.85 -3.94 -1.69
CA ILE A 113 -19.13 -4.50 -0.37
C ILE A 113 -19.40 -3.37 0.62
N ASN A 114 -18.56 -2.36 0.68
CA ASN A 114 -18.69 -1.24 1.61
C ASN A 114 -19.87 -0.34 1.25
N TYR A 115 -20.12 -0.10 -0.04
CA TYR A 115 -21.32 0.59 -0.51
C TYR A 115 -22.59 -0.15 -0.06
N ASN A 116 -22.70 -1.43 -0.38
CA ASN A 116 -23.91 -2.21 -0.15
C ASN A 116 -24.24 -2.36 1.35
N GLN A 117 -23.25 -2.62 2.19
CA GLN A 117 -23.48 -2.73 3.63
C GLN A 117 -23.96 -1.42 4.26
N GLU A 118 -23.37 -0.29 3.86
CA GLU A 118 -23.84 1.01 4.30
C GLU A 118 -25.24 1.34 3.75
N ALA A 119 -25.52 1.01 2.49
CA ALA A 119 -26.85 1.20 1.90
C ALA A 119 -27.92 0.37 2.62
N GLU A 120 -27.64 -0.92 2.90
CA GLU A 120 -28.54 -1.79 3.67
C GLU A 120 -28.78 -1.27 5.09
N ALA A 121 -27.72 -0.78 5.76
CA ALA A 121 -27.86 -0.21 7.10
C ALA A 121 -28.75 1.04 7.08
N ILE A 122 -28.54 1.96 6.13
CA ILE A 122 -29.36 3.17 5.99
C ILE A 122 -30.80 2.82 5.60
N ASN A 123 -31.00 1.90 4.65
CA ASN A 123 -32.34 1.45 4.25
C ASN A 123 -33.12 0.86 5.44
N THR A 124 -32.45 0.10 6.29
CA THR A 124 -33.05 -0.46 7.50
C THR A 124 -33.40 0.61 8.53
N ASP A 125 -32.50 1.57 8.75
CA ASP A 125 -32.67 2.62 9.77
C ASP A 125 -33.72 3.67 9.37
N GLU A 126 -33.84 3.97 8.08
CA GLU A 126 -34.65 5.09 7.57
C GLU A 126 -35.88 4.64 6.77
N GLY A 127 -36.07 3.33 6.57
CA GLY A 127 -37.13 2.80 5.72
C GLY A 127 -37.00 3.22 4.25
N SER A 128 -35.77 3.43 3.77
CA SER A 128 -35.45 3.91 2.43
C SER A 128 -35.08 2.76 1.46
N ALA A 129 -34.88 3.10 0.19
CA ALA A 129 -34.52 2.14 -0.87
C ALA A 129 -33.33 2.66 -1.68
N ILE A 130 -32.18 2.90 -1.04
CA ILE A 130 -30.92 3.13 -1.76
C ILE A 130 -30.58 1.85 -2.52
N PRO A 131 -30.44 1.88 -3.87
CA PRO A 131 -30.18 0.69 -4.64
C PRO A 131 -28.80 0.10 -4.34
N LEU A 132 -28.71 -1.23 -4.29
CA LEU A 132 -27.44 -1.94 -4.17
C LEU A 132 -26.74 -1.98 -5.54
N ILE A 133 -25.42 -2.11 -5.52
CA ILE A 133 -24.59 -2.16 -6.72
C ILE A 133 -23.79 -3.45 -6.81
N MET A 134 -23.47 -3.90 -8.02
CA MET A 134 -22.54 -5.00 -8.26
C MET A 134 -21.14 -4.47 -8.59
N ALA A 135 -20.11 -5.23 -8.23
CA ALA A 135 -18.72 -4.89 -8.57
C ALA A 135 -18.50 -4.60 -10.06
N ALA A 136 -19.18 -5.34 -10.95
CA ALA A 136 -19.16 -5.10 -12.38
C ALA A 136 -19.67 -3.69 -12.78
N ALA A 137 -20.71 -3.20 -12.10
CA ALA A 137 -21.19 -1.83 -12.32
C ALA A 137 -20.18 -0.78 -11.83
N VAL A 138 -19.47 -1.07 -10.73
CA VAL A 138 -18.37 -0.21 -10.23
C VAL A 138 -17.24 -0.10 -11.26
N VAL A 139 -16.89 -1.19 -11.94
CA VAL A 139 -15.89 -1.18 -13.03
C VAL A 139 -16.30 -0.23 -14.14
N LEU A 140 -17.56 -0.27 -14.57
CA LEU A 140 -18.08 0.63 -15.59
C LEU A 140 -18.06 2.10 -15.14
N LEU A 141 -18.47 2.38 -13.92
CA LEU A 141 -18.42 3.74 -13.31
C LEU A 141 -16.98 4.24 -13.22
N TRP A 142 -16.04 3.36 -12.88
CA TRP A 142 -14.64 3.69 -12.76
C TRP A 142 -13.98 4.08 -14.09
N HIS A 143 -14.41 3.45 -15.18
CA HIS A 143 -13.98 3.84 -16.53
C HIS A 143 -14.59 5.15 -17.02
N GLN A 144 -15.79 5.48 -16.55
CA GLN A 144 -16.52 6.66 -16.98
C GLN A 144 -16.20 7.92 -16.16
N LYS A 145 -15.90 7.78 -14.86
CA LYS A 145 -15.67 8.89 -13.93
C LYS A 145 -14.37 8.65 -13.14
N SER A 146 -13.37 9.49 -13.39
CA SER A 146 -12.07 9.42 -12.69
C SER A 146 -12.15 9.65 -11.18
N ASP A 147 -13.24 10.21 -10.67
CA ASP A 147 -13.39 10.61 -9.26
C ASP A 147 -13.94 9.50 -8.36
N THR A 148 -14.34 8.35 -8.91
CA THR A 148 -14.92 7.26 -8.13
C THR A 148 -13.89 6.63 -7.20
N MET A 149 -12.73 6.28 -7.73
CA MET A 149 -11.58 5.72 -6.98
C MET A 149 -10.27 6.07 -7.71
N THR A 150 -9.20 6.21 -6.94
CA THR A 150 -7.87 6.40 -7.52
C THR A 150 -7.32 5.06 -7.99
N ARG A 151 -7.06 4.92 -9.28
CA ARG A 151 -6.44 3.71 -9.85
C ARG A 151 -4.94 3.68 -9.55
N PRO A 152 -4.40 2.58 -9.01
CA PRO A 152 -2.97 2.41 -8.90
C PRO A 152 -2.33 2.41 -10.30
N LYS A 153 -1.20 3.11 -10.44
CA LYS A 153 -0.49 3.21 -11.72
C LYS A 153 0.99 2.94 -11.51
N LEU A 154 1.54 2.05 -12.34
CA LEU A 154 2.97 1.87 -12.45
C LEU A 154 3.59 3.05 -13.21
N ASN A 155 4.63 3.64 -12.65
CA ASN A 155 5.54 4.49 -13.42
C ASN A 155 6.79 3.69 -13.76
N ARG A 156 6.76 2.96 -14.90
CA ARG A 156 7.79 2.00 -15.28
C ARG A 156 9.22 2.54 -15.17
N GLN A 157 9.48 3.76 -15.63
CA GLN A 157 10.82 4.35 -15.57
C GLN A 157 11.27 4.63 -14.14
N LYS A 158 10.37 5.19 -13.30
CA LYS A 158 10.68 5.46 -11.89
C LYS A 158 10.88 4.18 -11.11
N ASP A 159 10.08 3.14 -11.39
CA ASP A 159 10.15 1.86 -10.70
C ASP A 159 11.41 1.09 -11.09
N ILE A 160 11.79 1.05 -12.37
CA ILE A 160 13.08 0.49 -12.82
C ILE A 160 14.24 1.24 -12.14
N ALA A 161 14.23 2.58 -12.14
CA ALA A 161 15.28 3.36 -11.50
C ALA A 161 15.35 3.12 -9.98
N TRP A 162 14.21 2.94 -9.33
CA TRP A 162 14.12 2.66 -7.90
C TRP A 162 14.65 1.25 -7.57
N ASN A 163 14.21 0.22 -8.31
CA ASN A 163 14.69 -1.16 -8.16
C ASN A 163 16.19 -1.28 -8.45
N SER A 164 16.67 -0.61 -9.49
CA SER A 164 18.10 -0.53 -9.85
C SER A 164 18.95 0.04 -8.71
N ARG A 165 18.54 1.16 -8.13
CA ARG A 165 19.22 1.76 -6.97
C ARG A 165 19.20 0.83 -5.75
N ASN A 166 18.08 0.22 -5.44
CA ASN A 166 17.96 -0.68 -4.28
C ASN A 166 18.84 -1.92 -4.44
N PHE A 167 18.87 -2.55 -5.61
CA PHE A 167 19.73 -3.69 -5.85
C PHE A 167 21.21 -3.29 -5.77
N SER A 168 21.63 -2.20 -6.42
CA SER A 168 22.99 -1.68 -6.36
C SER A 168 23.43 -1.34 -4.93
N ALA A 169 22.57 -0.65 -4.16
CA ALA A 169 22.85 -0.32 -2.76
C ALA A 169 22.97 -1.59 -1.89
N SER A 170 22.16 -2.62 -2.16
CA SER A 170 22.21 -3.88 -1.46
C SER A 170 23.52 -4.62 -1.74
N VAL A 171 23.99 -4.66 -2.99
CA VAL A 171 25.30 -5.24 -3.37
C VAL A 171 26.41 -4.49 -2.67
N THR A 172 26.44 -3.16 -2.75
CA THR A 172 27.44 -2.31 -2.11
C THR A 172 27.51 -2.56 -0.59
N SER A 173 26.36 -2.54 0.08
CA SER A 173 26.28 -2.78 1.53
C SER A 173 26.84 -4.16 1.92
N ASN A 174 26.50 -5.21 1.18
CA ASN A 174 26.99 -6.56 1.49
C ASN A 174 28.50 -6.74 1.18
N ILE A 175 29.05 -6.01 0.19
CA ILE A 175 30.50 -5.92 -0.05
C ILE A 175 31.21 -5.23 1.11
N LEU A 176 30.66 -4.09 1.58
CA LEU A 176 31.22 -3.34 2.72
C LEU A 176 31.19 -4.14 4.03
N MET A 177 30.21 -5.01 4.20
CA MET A 177 30.16 -5.96 5.33
C MET A 177 31.12 -7.15 5.18
N ASN A 178 31.95 -7.15 4.17
CA ASN A 178 32.93 -8.21 3.84
C ASN A 178 32.33 -9.62 3.84
N LYS A 179 31.08 -9.79 3.40
CA LYS A 179 30.42 -11.09 3.30
C LYS A 179 31.11 -12.01 2.29
N PRO A 180 30.98 -13.34 2.42
CA PRO A 180 31.39 -14.29 1.38
C PRO A 180 30.75 -13.95 0.04
N LEU A 181 31.44 -14.22 -1.07
CA LEU A 181 30.92 -13.94 -2.40
C LEU A 181 29.73 -14.85 -2.74
N LEU A 182 29.89 -16.16 -2.47
CA LEU A 182 28.90 -17.21 -2.69
C LEU A 182 28.54 -17.92 -1.38
N GLY A 183 27.43 -18.64 -1.37
CA GLY A 183 26.96 -19.41 -0.21
C GLY A 183 25.72 -18.78 0.46
N LYS A 184 25.27 -19.37 1.57
CA LYS A 184 23.97 -19.09 2.17
C LYS A 184 23.79 -17.63 2.66
N ASN A 185 24.83 -17.03 3.24
CA ASN A 185 24.84 -15.65 3.73
C ASN A 185 25.74 -14.74 2.89
N SER A 186 25.84 -15.00 1.60
CA SER A 186 26.73 -14.34 0.68
C SER A 186 26.23 -12.99 0.19
N ILE A 187 27.14 -12.24 -0.46
CA ILE A 187 26.81 -10.99 -1.14
C ILE A 187 25.68 -11.22 -2.15
N CYS A 188 25.77 -12.27 -2.98
CA CYS A 188 24.79 -12.53 -4.04
C CYS A 188 23.38 -12.81 -3.47
N ILE A 189 23.26 -13.69 -2.48
CA ILE A 189 21.96 -14.06 -1.90
C ILE A 189 21.39 -12.91 -1.10
N ALA A 190 22.16 -12.32 -0.20
CA ALA A 190 21.66 -11.22 0.64
C ALA A 190 21.25 -10.00 -0.20
N SER A 191 21.95 -9.72 -1.31
CA SER A 191 21.63 -8.55 -2.15
C SER A 191 20.32 -8.71 -2.89
N ILE A 192 20.03 -9.89 -3.44
CA ILE A 192 18.74 -10.11 -4.13
C ILE A 192 17.59 -10.19 -3.13
N THR A 193 17.76 -10.87 -2.00
CA THR A 193 16.74 -10.93 -0.95
C THR A 193 16.37 -9.54 -0.45
N MET A 194 17.34 -8.68 -0.13
CA MET A 194 17.08 -7.29 0.30
C MET A 194 16.37 -6.48 -0.77
N ALA A 195 16.70 -6.63 -2.05
CA ALA A 195 16.05 -5.91 -3.14
C ALA A 195 14.60 -6.37 -3.33
N VAL A 196 14.37 -7.69 -3.29
CA VAL A 196 13.03 -8.29 -3.37
C VAL A 196 12.15 -7.88 -2.20
N GLU A 197 12.66 -7.96 -0.97
CA GLU A 197 11.92 -7.58 0.25
C GLU A 197 11.47 -6.13 0.22
N LYS A 198 12.33 -5.20 -0.24
CA LYS A 198 11.97 -3.78 -0.38
C LYS A 198 10.85 -3.59 -1.41
N SER A 199 10.94 -4.23 -2.57
CA SER A 199 9.93 -4.14 -3.62
C SER A 199 8.61 -4.77 -3.18
N GLN A 200 8.65 -5.95 -2.56
CA GLN A 200 7.50 -6.64 -1.97
C GLN A 200 6.81 -5.81 -0.89
N HIS A 201 7.59 -5.20 0.01
CA HIS A 201 7.05 -4.33 1.06
C HIS A 201 6.29 -3.15 0.45
N SER A 202 6.87 -2.48 -0.55
CA SER A 202 6.22 -1.37 -1.27
C SER A 202 4.90 -1.82 -1.92
N ALA A 203 4.88 -2.99 -2.57
CA ALA A 203 3.68 -3.53 -3.19
C ALA A 203 2.56 -3.82 -2.18
N ARG A 204 2.90 -4.38 -1.01
CA ARG A 204 1.93 -4.64 0.07
C ARG A 204 1.36 -3.34 0.66
N VAL A 205 2.21 -2.34 0.86
CA VAL A 205 1.78 -1.02 1.33
C VAL A 205 0.85 -0.36 0.31
N ASN A 206 1.15 -0.46 -0.98
CA ASN A 206 0.27 0.02 -2.05
C ASN A 206 -1.08 -0.72 -2.03
N ALA A 207 -1.09 -2.04 -1.88
CA ALA A 207 -2.32 -2.83 -1.79
C ALA A 207 -3.23 -2.29 -0.69
N ARG A 208 -2.74 -2.18 0.53
CA ARG A 208 -3.51 -1.62 1.65
C ARG A 208 -4.02 -0.22 1.36
N THR A 209 -3.17 0.64 0.85
CA THR A 209 -3.49 2.04 0.55
C THR A 209 -4.69 2.16 -0.41
N PHE A 210 -4.64 1.45 -1.53
CA PHE A 210 -5.68 1.55 -2.55
C PHE A 210 -6.98 0.84 -2.15
N LEU A 211 -6.90 -0.28 -1.41
CA LEU A 211 -8.10 -0.95 -0.90
C LEU A 211 -8.78 -0.14 0.21
N THR A 212 -8.04 0.52 1.10
CA THR A 212 -8.62 1.48 2.06
C THR A 212 -9.28 2.67 1.34
N ASN A 213 -8.69 3.16 0.25
CA ASN A 213 -9.34 4.18 -0.58
C ASN A 213 -10.66 3.67 -1.19
N ALA A 214 -10.68 2.45 -1.72
CA ALA A 214 -11.90 1.85 -2.29
C ALA A 214 -13.01 1.71 -1.23
N GLU A 215 -12.69 1.26 -0.02
CA GLU A 215 -13.60 1.21 1.12
C GLU A 215 -14.21 2.59 1.40
N THR A 216 -13.36 3.59 1.61
CA THR A 216 -13.79 4.97 1.90
C THR A 216 -14.68 5.53 0.80
N ARG A 217 -14.33 5.31 -0.48
CA ARG A 217 -15.11 5.80 -1.62
C ARG A 217 -16.46 5.10 -1.75
N GLY A 218 -16.54 3.80 -1.47
CA GLY A 218 -17.79 3.05 -1.42
C GLY A 218 -18.74 3.63 -0.38
N ARG A 219 -18.29 3.79 0.86
CA ARG A 219 -19.08 4.39 1.96
C ARG A 219 -19.52 5.82 1.64
N GLN A 220 -18.61 6.67 1.16
CA GLN A 220 -18.92 8.06 0.82
C GLN A 220 -19.96 8.18 -0.30
N ALA A 221 -19.95 7.28 -1.26
CA ALA A 221 -20.94 7.28 -2.34
C ALA A 221 -22.36 7.04 -1.81
N VAL A 222 -22.52 6.14 -0.84
CA VAL A 222 -23.80 5.91 -0.16
C VAL A 222 -24.24 7.13 0.63
N TYR A 223 -23.33 7.77 1.36
CA TYR A 223 -23.68 8.98 2.12
C TYR A 223 -24.16 10.10 1.20
N THR A 224 -23.53 10.24 0.04
CA THR A 224 -23.96 11.19 -0.98
C THR A 224 -25.35 10.82 -1.57
N ALA A 225 -25.61 9.54 -1.75
CA ALA A 225 -26.92 9.07 -2.22
C ALA A 225 -28.01 9.30 -1.17
N ALA A 226 -27.74 9.02 0.11
CA ALA A 226 -28.64 9.27 1.23
C ALA A 226 -29.01 10.75 1.35
N GLU A 227 -28.03 11.65 1.24
CA GLU A 227 -28.26 13.09 1.30
C GLU A 227 -29.20 13.58 0.19
N LYS A 228 -29.03 13.06 -1.05
CA LYS A 228 -29.93 13.37 -2.18
C LYS A 228 -31.37 12.92 -1.97
N LEU A 229 -31.58 11.95 -1.09
CA LEU A 229 -32.90 11.44 -0.68
C LEU A 229 -33.42 12.14 0.58
N GLY A 230 -32.74 13.19 1.07
CA GLY A 230 -33.12 13.95 2.27
C GLY A 230 -32.75 13.24 3.58
N MET A 231 -31.93 12.18 3.53
CA MET A 231 -31.48 11.47 4.72
C MET A 231 -30.15 12.04 5.21
N HIS A 232 -30.23 12.96 6.16
CA HIS A 232 -29.06 13.63 6.71
C HIS A 232 -28.32 12.74 7.70
N ARG A 233 -27.04 12.46 7.40
CA ARG A 233 -26.19 11.60 8.23
C ARG A 233 -24.94 12.34 8.70
N GLU A 234 -24.33 11.80 9.74
CA GLU A 234 -23.00 12.20 10.23
C GLU A 234 -22.06 11.03 10.05
N LYS A 235 -20.79 11.29 9.73
CA LYS A 235 -19.73 10.30 9.64
C LYS A 235 -18.65 10.55 10.70
N THR A 236 -18.11 9.46 11.25
CA THR A 236 -17.13 9.50 12.33
C THR A 236 -15.85 8.78 11.87
N TRP A 237 -14.70 9.39 12.12
CA TRP A 237 -13.39 8.79 11.89
C TRP A 237 -13.02 7.84 13.04
N HIS A 238 -12.49 6.66 12.73
CA HIS A 238 -12.02 5.68 13.70
C HIS A 238 -10.61 5.21 13.37
N THR A 239 -9.73 5.19 14.37
CA THR A 239 -8.39 4.61 14.27
C THR A 239 -8.38 3.15 14.76
N VAL A 240 -7.27 2.43 14.49
CA VAL A 240 -7.07 1.06 15.00
C VAL A 240 -6.46 1.02 16.40
N HIS A 241 -6.23 2.17 17.02
CA HIS A 241 -5.74 2.33 18.40
C HIS A 241 -4.43 1.59 18.72
N ASP A 242 -3.52 1.43 17.74
CA ASP A 242 -2.20 0.86 17.95
C ASP A 242 -1.08 1.91 17.82
N ASN A 243 0.15 1.54 18.18
CA ASN A 243 1.33 2.43 18.17
C ASN A 243 1.81 2.81 16.74
N ARG A 244 1.18 2.30 15.68
CA ARG A 244 1.48 2.65 14.29
C ARG A 244 0.50 3.67 13.70
N VAL A 245 -0.49 4.11 14.49
CA VAL A 245 -1.38 5.20 14.09
C VAL A 245 -0.58 6.50 14.08
N ARG A 246 -0.68 7.25 12.99
CA ARG A 246 -0.03 8.56 12.89
C ARG A 246 -0.62 9.53 13.89
N HIS A 247 0.19 10.46 14.38
CA HIS A 247 -0.27 11.49 15.31
C HIS A 247 -1.49 12.26 14.76
N GLN A 248 -1.43 12.69 13.50
CA GLN A 248 -2.53 13.41 12.83
C GLN A 248 -3.82 12.60 12.79
N HIS A 249 -3.73 11.28 12.58
CA HIS A 249 -4.89 10.40 12.59
C HIS A 249 -5.40 10.10 14.00
N ALA A 250 -4.51 10.01 14.98
CA ALA A 250 -4.90 9.85 16.38
C ALA A 250 -5.77 11.02 16.88
N LEU A 251 -5.47 12.25 16.42
CA LEU A 251 -6.30 13.43 16.71
C LEU A 251 -7.68 13.38 16.04
N MET A 252 -7.85 12.58 15.00
CA MET A 252 -9.13 12.44 14.29
C MET A 252 -10.04 11.38 14.91
N ASP A 253 -9.53 10.56 15.81
CA ASP A 253 -10.31 9.47 16.39
C ASP A 253 -11.57 9.99 17.11
N GLY A 254 -12.73 9.48 16.72
CA GLY A 254 -14.03 9.94 17.25
C GLY A 254 -14.54 11.28 16.68
N ILE A 255 -13.75 11.99 15.85
CA ILE A 255 -14.23 13.23 15.21
C ILE A 255 -15.37 12.88 14.26
N THR A 256 -16.44 13.64 14.41
CA THR A 256 -17.69 13.47 13.66
C THR A 256 -18.00 14.73 12.87
N VAL A 257 -18.33 14.57 11.59
CA VAL A 257 -18.76 15.68 10.68
C VAL A 257 -20.02 15.27 9.93
N PRO A 258 -20.80 16.21 9.36
CA PRO A 258 -21.84 15.88 8.40
C PRO A 258 -21.29 14.98 7.28
N ALA A 259 -22.06 14.00 6.85
CA ALA A 259 -21.55 12.97 5.93
C ALA A 259 -21.13 13.50 4.55
N THR A 260 -21.65 14.68 4.16
CA THR A 260 -21.27 15.39 2.93
C THR A 260 -20.05 16.29 3.09
N GLU A 261 -19.67 16.62 4.32
CA GLU A 261 -18.50 17.45 4.60
C GLU A 261 -17.21 16.61 4.63
N LYS A 262 -16.08 17.30 4.54
CA LYS A 262 -14.76 16.68 4.66
C LYS A 262 -14.23 16.78 6.07
N PHE A 263 -13.40 15.85 6.46
CA PHE A 263 -12.58 15.96 7.66
C PHE A 263 -11.41 16.91 7.38
N SER A 264 -11.08 17.80 8.31
CA SER A 264 -9.84 18.58 8.27
C SER A 264 -8.75 17.82 9.03
N VAL A 265 -7.76 17.28 8.31
CA VAL A 265 -6.66 16.48 8.86
C VAL A 265 -5.35 17.21 8.60
N ASP A 266 -4.70 17.70 9.64
CA ASP A 266 -3.44 18.46 9.51
C ASP A 266 -3.54 19.62 8.50
N GLY A 267 -4.68 20.35 8.50
CA GLY A 267 -4.95 21.46 7.59
C GLY A 267 -5.33 21.04 6.15
N HIS A 268 -5.54 19.76 5.89
CA HIS A 268 -5.95 19.25 4.59
C HIS A 268 -7.34 18.60 4.64
N ASP A 269 -8.15 18.89 3.63
CA ASP A 269 -9.48 18.34 3.49
C ASP A 269 -9.45 16.91 2.96
N MET A 270 -10.01 15.97 3.72
CA MET A 270 -10.12 14.55 3.36
C MET A 270 -11.57 14.07 3.45
N VAL A 271 -12.03 13.30 2.44
CA VAL A 271 -13.38 12.68 2.49
C VAL A 271 -13.45 11.63 3.60
N GLY A 272 -12.32 10.99 3.89
CA GLY A 272 -12.19 9.96 4.91
C GLY A 272 -10.80 9.31 4.89
N PRO A 273 -10.58 8.24 5.68
CA PRO A 273 -9.32 7.52 5.71
C PRO A 273 -8.90 7.00 4.33
N GLY A 274 -7.63 7.18 3.96
CA GLY A 274 -7.12 6.73 2.65
C GLY A 274 -7.51 7.62 1.47
N ASP A 275 -8.01 8.83 1.71
CA ASP A 275 -8.32 9.79 0.65
C ASP A 275 -7.05 10.29 -0.04
N THR A 276 -6.84 9.87 -1.29
CA THR A 276 -5.65 10.16 -2.09
C THR A 276 -5.60 11.59 -2.64
N SER A 277 -6.60 12.43 -2.38
CA SER A 277 -6.58 13.84 -2.75
C SER A 277 -5.71 14.71 -1.83
N ALA A 278 -5.43 14.24 -0.61
CA ALA A 278 -4.54 14.87 0.35
C ALA A 278 -3.05 14.49 0.07
N PRO A 279 -2.09 15.14 0.76
CA PRO A 279 -0.68 14.76 0.65
C PRO A 279 -0.41 13.30 1.07
N PRO A 280 0.54 12.58 0.41
CA PRO A 280 0.78 11.16 0.62
C PRO A 280 1.03 10.74 2.08
N TYR A 281 1.66 11.58 2.88
CA TYR A 281 1.95 11.28 4.28
C TYR A 281 0.67 11.11 5.13
N LEU A 282 -0.48 11.60 4.68
CA LEU A 282 -1.76 11.46 5.39
C LEU A 282 -2.53 10.18 5.02
N TRP A 283 -2.38 9.63 3.82
CA TRP A 283 -3.21 8.50 3.40
C TRP A 283 -2.44 7.20 3.14
N TYR A 284 -1.13 7.27 2.90
CA TYR A 284 -0.33 6.10 2.55
C TYR A 284 -0.29 5.08 3.70
N ASN A 285 -0.59 3.80 3.42
CA ASN A 285 -0.64 2.71 4.42
C ASN A 285 -1.60 2.98 5.60
N CYS A 286 -2.72 3.68 5.36
CA CYS A 286 -3.74 3.95 6.36
C CYS A 286 -4.53 2.68 6.70
N ARG A 287 -4.92 2.53 8.00
CA ARG A 287 -5.74 1.44 8.53
C ARG A 287 -6.96 1.97 9.31
N CYS A 288 -7.20 3.27 9.21
CA CYS A 288 -8.39 3.88 9.80
C CYS A 288 -9.61 3.59 8.93
N ARG A 289 -10.78 3.68 9.53
CA ARG A 289 -12.08 3.54 8.87
C ARG A 289 -13.01 4.69 9.25
N MET A 290 -14.15 4.80 8.60
CA MET A 290 -15.23 5.70 9.01
C MET A 290 -16.54 4.92 9.11
N THR A 291 -17.42 5.36 10.01
CA THR A 291 -18.78 4.86 10.17
C THR A 291 -19.77 6.00 10.00
N SER A 292 -21.06 5.71 9.80
CA SER A 292 -22.10 6.73 9.78
C SER A 292 -23.21 6.46 10.77
N LYS A 293 -23.89 7.51 11.16
CA LYS A 293 -25.12 7.47 11.97
C LYS A 293 -26.11 8.51 11.48
N ARG A 294 -27.38 8.32 11.75
CA ARG A 294 -28.43 9.32 11.48
C ARG A 294 -28.13 10.59 12.27
N LYS A 295 -28.22 11.76 11.62
CA LYS A 295 -28.17 13.04 12.29
C LYS A 295 -29.47 13.24 13.10
N LYS A 296 -29.35 13.42 14.40
CA LYS A 296 -30.53 13.72 15.24
C LYS A 296 -31.12 15.04 14.80
N LYS A 297 -32.43 15.07 14.53
CA LYS A 297 -33.15 16.35 14.38
C LYS A 297 -33.05 17.09 15.71
N VAL A 298 -32.47 18.26 15.70
CA VAL A 298 -32.59 19.20 16.81
C VAL A 298 -34.04 19.70 16.75
N VAL A 299 -34.89 19.19 17.65
CA VAL A 299 -36.21 19.76 17.87
C VAL A 299 -35.94 21.06 18.63
N ASN A 300 -35.97 22.18 17.92
CA ASN A 300 -36.07 23.47 18.57
C ASN A 300 -37.46 23.51 19.21
N VAL A 301 -37.53 23.29 20.51
CA VAL A 301 -38.68 23.64 21.31
C VAL A 301 -38.65 25.18 21.37
N SER A 302 -39.31 25.81 20.40
CA SER A 302 -39.67 27.21 20.52
C SER A 302 -40.60 27.32 21.73
N GLU A 303 -40.18 28.07 22.74
CA GLU A 303 -41.00 28.48 23.86
C GLU A 303 -42.32 29.05 23.32
N GLU A 304 -43.42 28.31 23.50
CA GLU A 304 -44.74 28.91 23.50
C GLU A 304 -44.79 29.82 24.75
N GLN A 305 -44.55 31.09 24.53
CA GLN A 305 -44.91 32.11 25.52
C GLN A 305 -46.44 32.08 25.69
N GLU A 306 -46.88 31.59 26.84
CA GLU A 306 -48.20 31.84 27.37
C GLU A 306 -48.42 33.35 27.42
N VAL A 307 -49.34 33.83 26.62
CA VAL A 307 -49.94 35.15 26.81
C VAL A 307 -51.18 34.91 27.66
N VAL A 308 -51.12 35.37 28.91
CA VAL A 308 -52.24 35.53 29.79
C VAL A 308 -52.80 36.98 29.64
#